data_f16d653ee5a444625a7f644bf3f8fab6
#
_entry.id   f16d653ee5a444625a7f644bf3f8fab6
#
_cell.length_a   1.000
_cell.length_b   1.000
_cell.length_c   1.000
_cell.angle_alpha   90.00
_cell.angle_beta   90.00
_cell.angle_gamma   90.00
#
_symmetry.space_group_name_H-M   'P 1'
#
loop_
_entity.id
_entity.type
_entity.pdbx_description
1 polymer ?
#
loop_
_entity_poly.entity_id
_entity_poly.type
_entity_poly.pdbx_seq_one_letter_code
_entity_poly.pdbx_strand_id
1 'polypeptide(L)'
;MIPDGQEFYRALPIGTRAECNLTFYAGIRYRLAFSVSQPDVAVAYTLYDNDRKVLFESSGYGNPAWWDFRFDATSTCTLSLSLISRGRAVAGVRYAMLRVGFCPPTRKDAL
;
A
#
# COMPACT_ATOMS: atom_id res chain seq x y z
N MET A 1 6.51 -12.86 -5.55
CA MET A 1 6.59 -11.55 -6.24
C MET A 1 7.98 -10.98 -6.14
N ILE A 2 8.40 -10.28 -7.15
CA ILE A 2 9.71 -9.65 -7.21
C ILE A 2 9.62 -8.25 -6.63
N PRO A 3 10.50 -7.86 -5.67
CA PRO A 3 10.53 -6.48 -5.18
C PRO A 3 10.85 -5.51 -6.32
N ASP A 4 10.11 -4.38 -6.40
CA ASP A 4 10.38 -3.37 -7.41
C ASP A 4 11.26 -2.22 -6.90
N GLY A 5 11.68 -2.27 -5.64
CA GLY A 5 12.54 -1.28 -5.01
C GLY A 5 11.80 -0.13 -4.34
N GLN A 6 10.51 0.01 -4.56
CA GLN A 6 9.71 1.03 -3.86
C GLN A 6 9.37 0.52 -2.46
N GLU A 7 9.77 1.27 -1.46
CA GLU A 7 9.56 0.92 -0.05
C GLU A 7 9.21 2.17 0.75
N PHE A 8 8.47 1.97 1.83
CA PHE A 8 8.21 2.97 2.83
C PHE A 8 8.39 2.31 4.19
N TYR A 9 9.18 2.93 5.05
CA TYR A 9 9.40 2.43 6.40
C TYR A 9 9.48 3.62 7.35
N ARG A 10 8.57 3.70 8.31
CA ARG A 10 8.51 4.83 9.22
C ARG A 10 7.85 4.47 10.54
N ALA A 11 8.32 5.10 11.61
CA ALA A 11 7.62 5.14 12.88
C ALA A 11 6.48 6.16 12.78
N LEU A 12 5.27 5.73 13.11
CA LEU A 12 4.08 6.58 13.04
C LEU A 12 3.34 6.55 14.38
N PRO A 13 2.98 7.71 14.93
CA PRO A 13 1.99 7.74 15.99
C PRO A 13 0.67 7.17 15.48
N ILE A 14 0.01 6.34 16.29
CA ILE A 14 -1.28 5.74 15.93
C ILE A 14 -2.27 6.84 15.64
N GLY A 15 -2.97 6.74 14.50
CA GLY A 15 -3.93 7.74 14.03
C GLY A 15 -3.32 8.85 13.17
N THR A 16 -2.00 8.93 13.06
CA THR A 16 -1.33 9.93 12.21
C THR A 16 -1.26 9.43 10.77
N ARG A 17 -1.58 10.30 9.82
CA ARG A 17 -1.52 10.01 8.41
C ARG A 17 -0.14 10.33 7.83
N ALA A 18 0.36 9.47 6.97
CA ALA A 18 1.56 9.72 6.17
C ALA A 18 1.24 9.46 4.69
N GLU A 19 1.99 10.11 3.81
CA GLU A 19 1.82 9.95 2.37
C GLU A 19 3.15 9.62 1.71
N CYS A 20 3.11 8.81 0.66
CA CYS A 20 4.26 8.57 -0.21
C CYS A 20 3.79 8.46 -1.66
N ASN A 21 4.71 8.70 -2.59
CA ASN A 21 4.43 8.58 -4.02
C ASN A 21 4.96 7.25 -4.54
N LEU A 22 4.15 6.60 -5.38
CA LEU A 22 4.48 5.32 -6.00
C LEU A 22 4.27 5.43 -7.50
N THR A 23 5.13 4.78 -8.26
CA THR A 23 5.01 4.71 -9.71
C THR A 23 4.70 3.28 -10.14
N PHE A 24 3.69 3.12 -10.99
CA PHE A 24 3.26 1.84 -11.52
C PHE A 24 3.30 1.88 -13.04
N TYR A 25 4.05 0.95 -13.63
CA TYR A 25 4.18 0.85 -15.07
C TYR A 25 3.02 0.09 -15.69
N ALA A 26 2.60 0.50 -16.86
CA ALA A 26 1.47 -0.07 -17.58
C ALA A 26 1.61 -1.58 -17.80
N GLY A 27 0.52 -2.32 -17.60
CA GLY A 27 0.44 -3.74 -17.92
C GLY A 27 1.11 -4.68 -16.91
N ILE A 28 1.70 -4.16 -15.86
CA ILE A 28 2.36 -4.96 -14.82
C ILE A 28 1.46 -5.07 -13.61
N ARG A 29 1.32 -6.28 -13.07
CA ARG A 29 0.58 -6.48 -11.83
C ARG A 29 1.51 -6.23 -10.65
N TYR A 30 1.08 -5.33 -9.78
CA TYR A 30 1.80 -4.97 -8.56
C TYR A 30 1.07 -5.43 -7.32
N ARG A 31 1.84 -5.70 -6.29
CA ARG A 31 1.31 -5.95 -4.95
C ARG A 31 1.87 -4.94 -3.98
N LEU A 32 0.97 -4.24 -3.28
CA LEU A 32 1.31 -3.46 -2.10
C LEU A 32 1.17 -4.40 -0.90
N ALA A 33 2.24 -4.56 -0.12
CA ALA A 33 2.23 -5.40 1.07
C ALA A 33 2.66 -4.56 2.27
N PHE A 34 1.84 -4.60 3.31
CA PHE A 34 2.05 -3.83 4.53
C PHE A 34 2.38 -4.75 5.68
N SER A 35 3.30 -4.31 6.54
CA SER A 35 3.58 -4.97 7.79
C SER A 35 3.72 -3.94 8.90
N VAL A 36 3.49 -4.38 10.13
CA VAL A 36 3.55 -3.53 11.32
C VAL A 36 4.42 -4.20 12.37
N SER A 37 5.01 -3.39 13.25
CA SER A 37 5.91 -3.89 14.30
C SER A 37 5.19 -4.66 15.40
N GLN A 38 3.89 -4.44 15.58
CA GLN A 38 3.09 -5.12 16.61
C GLN A 38 1.70 -5.44 16.05
N PRO A 39 1.09 -6.58 16.47
CA PRO A 39 -0.20 -7.01 15.92
C PRO A 39 -1.42 -6.26 16.46
N ASP A 40 -1.24 -5.31 17.37
CA ASP A 40 -2.31 -4.50 17.93
C ASP A 40 -2.81 -3.39 17.01
N VAL A 41 -2.14 -3.18 15.89
CA VAL A 41 -2.51 -2.20 14.89
C VAL A 41 -2.58 -2.83 13.50
N ALA A 42 -3.32 -2.16 12.62
CA ALA A 42 -3.37 -2.46 11.20
C ALA A 42 -3.09 -1.19 10.41
N VAL A 43 -2.74 -1.33 9.14
CA VAL A 43 -2.57 -0.19 8.25
C VAL A 43 -3.87 0.05 7.51
N ALA A 44 -4.41 1.26 7.63
CA ALA A 44 -5.48 1.75 6.77
C ALA A 44 -4.83 2.61 5.68
N TYR A 45 -5.16 2.36 4.42
CA TYR A 45 -4.52 3.03 3.31
C TYR A 45 -5.49 3.37 2.21
N THR A 46 -5.17 4.44 1.48
CA THR A 46 -5.93 4.91 0.34
C THR A 46 -4.95 5.23 -0.79
N LEU A 47 -5.24 4.72 -1.97
CA LEU A 47 -4.45 4.99 -3.17
C LEU A 47 -5.18 6.02 -4.02
N TYR A 48 -4.50 7.12 -4.32
CA TYR A 48 -5.02 8.20 -5.17
C TYR A 48 -4.25 8.25 -6.48
N ASP A 49 -4.95 8.62 -7.55
CA ASP A 49 -4.29 8.94 -8.81
C ASP A 49 -3.61 10.33 -8.75
N ASN A 50 -3.02 10.74 -9.87
CA ASN A 50 -2.32 12.02 -9.95
C ASN A 50 -3.25 13.23 -9.77
N ASP A 51 -4.55 13.07 -9.96
CA ASP A 51 -5.56 14.10 -9.77
C ASP A 51 -6.25 14.02 -8.41
N ARG A 52 -5.70 13.26 -7.47
CA ARG A 52 -6.25 13.01 -6.12
C ARG A 52 -7.60 12.29 -6.14
N LYS A 53 -7.89 11.58 -7.21
CA LYS A 53 -9.08 10.74 -7.26
C LYS A 53 -8.77 9.40 -6.56
N VAL A 54 -9.68 8.94 -5.73
CA VAL A 54 -9.54 7.67 -5.01
C VAL A 54 -9.61 6.51 -6.00
N LEU A 55 -8.56 5.71 -6.05
CA LEU A 55 -8.50 4.47 -6.83
C LEU A 55 -8.85 3.26 -5.98
N PHE A 56 -8.46 3.27 -4.72
CA PHE A 56 -8.69 2.17 -3.79
C PHE A 56 -8.67 2.69 -2.36
N GLU A 57 -9.57 2.17 -1.53
CA GLU A 57 -9.65 2.50 -0.10
C GLU A 57 -9.78 1.20 0.71
N SER A 58 -8.79 0.94 1.56
CA SER A 58 -8.69 -0.33 2.28
C SER A 58 -9.81 -0.57 3.26
N SER A 59 -10.40 0.50 3.82
CA SER A 59 -11.48 0.39 4.82
C SER A 59 -12.71 -0.34 4.27
N GLY A 60 -12.97 -0.25 2.97
CA GLY A 60 -14.07 -0.96 2.32
C GLY A 60 -13.86 -2.48 2.22
N TYR A 61 -12.66 -2.96 2.53
CA TYR A 61 -12.27 -4.37 2.39
C TYR A 61 -11.64 -4.93 3.66
N GLY A 62 -11.91 -4.32 4.81
CA GLY A 62 -11.41 -4.80 6.09
C GLY A 62 -9.92 -4.53 6.32
N ASN A 63 -9.35 -3.53 5.68
CA ASN A 63 -7.93 -3.14 5.77
C ASN A 63 -6.98 -4.34 5.54
N PRO A 64 -7.03 -4.95 4.36
CA PRO A 64 -6.19 -6.11 4.07
C PRO A 64 -4.71 -5.74 4.09
N ALA A 65 -3.86 -6.67 4.54
CA ALA A 65 -2.42 -6.43 4.64
C ALA A 65 -1.74 -6.34 3.27
N TRP A 66 -2.39 -6.75 2.21
CA TRP A 66 -1.87 -6.62 0.85
C TRP A 66 -3.02 -6.48 -0.14
N TRP A 67 -2.73 -5.88 -1.30
CA TRP A 67 -3.67 -5.74 -2.40
C TRP A 67 -2.93 -5.66 -3.71
N ASP A 68 -3.52 -6.25 -4.75
CA ASP A 68 -2.92 -6.27 -6.09
C ASP A 68 -3.57 -5.21 -6.97
N PHE A 69 -2.72 -4.55 -7.78
CA PHE A 69 -3.14 -3.52 -8.72
C PHE A 69 -2.53 -3.77 -10.09
N ARG A 70 -3.27 -3.37 -11.12
CA ARG A 70 -2.78 -3.32 -12.50
C ARG A 70 -3.30 -2.04 -13.14
N PHE A 71 -2.41 -1.33 -13.82
CA PHE A 71 -2.74 -0.08 -14.49
C PHE A 71 -2.61 -0.26 -16.00
N ASP A 72 -3.54 0.31 -16.78
CA ASP A 72 -3.50 0.29 -18.24
C ASP A 72 -2.51 1.29 -18.80
N ALA A 73 -2.18 2.32 -18.03
CA ALA A 73 -1.18 3.33 -18.38
C ALA A 73 -0.24 3.53 -17.21
N THR A 74 1.02 3.86 -17.50
CA THR A 74 1.99 4.18 -16.47
C THR A 74 1.50 5.36 -15.64
N SER A 75 1.45 5.21 -14.33
CA SER A 75 0.80 6.15 -13.44
C SER A 75 1.66 6.41 -12.21
N THR A 76 1.72 7.69 -11.79
CA THR A 76 2.25 8.07 -10.50
C THR A 76 1.08 8.29 -9.55
N CYS A 77 1.09 7.59 -8.44
CA CYS A 77 0.00 7.60 -7.47
C CYS A 77 0.51 8.09 -6.12
N THR A 78 -0.40 8.64 -5.32
CA THR A 78 -0.14 8.97 -3.92
C THR A 78 -0.80 7.93 -3.04
N LEU A 79 -0.02 7.33 -2.15
CA LEU A 79 -0.54 6.43 -1.13
C LEU A 79 -0.59 7.18 0.19
N SER A 80 -1.79 7.26 0.78
CA SER A 80 -2.00 7.78 2.13
C SER A 80 -2.21 6.60 3.06
N LEU A 81 -1.50 6.58 4.19
CA LEU A 81 -1.62 5.49 5.14
C LEU A 81 -1.62 5.99 6.58
N SER A 82 -2.27 5.25 7.46
CA SER A 82 -2.29 5.50 8.88
C SER A 82 -2.37 4.18 9.63
N LEU A 83 -1.94 4.19 10.90
CA LEU A 83 -2.09 3.03 11.78
C LEU A 83 -3.38 3.18 12.57
N ILE A 84 -4.16 2.12 12.60
CA ILE A 84 -5.41 2.06 13.35
C ILE A 84 -5.34 0.93 14.38
N SER A 85 -6.01 1.11 15.50
CA SER A 85 -6.10 0.08 16.54
C SER A 85 -6.89 -1.11 16.04
N ARG A 86 -6.42 -2.31 16.38
CA ARG A 86 -7.12 -3.57 16.14
C ARG A 86 -7.85 -3.96 17.41
N GLY A 87 -9.19 -3.93 17.37
CA GLY A 87 -10.01 -4.26 18.52
C GLY A 87 -9.92 -3.19 19.58
N ARG A 88 -9.21 -3.44 20.68
CA ARG A 88 -9.06 -2.48 21.77
C ARG A 88 -8.24 -1.27 21.34
N ALA A 89 -8.71 -0.07 21.67
CA ALA A 89 -8.00 1.17 21.36
C ALA A 89 -6.64 1.19 22.05
N VAL A 90 -5.59 1.50 21.30
CA VAL A 90 -4.22 1.64 21.79
C VAL A 90 -3.65 2.98 21.35
N ALA A 91 -2.64 3.46 22.07
CA ALA A 91 -1.96 4.70 21.76
C ALA A 91 -0.45 4.45 21.66
N GLY A 92 0.27 5.44 21.15
CA GLY A 92 1.72 5.38 21.03
C GLY A 92 2.18 5.34 19.59
N VAL A 93 3.39 4.84 19.39
CA VAL A 93 4.07 4.80 18.09
C VAL A 93 4.32 3.35 17.70
N ARG A 94 4.09 3.04 16.44
CA ARG A 94 4.42 1.74 15.84
C ARG A 94 5.15 1.97 14.54
N TYR A 95 5.90 0.98 14.09
CA TYR A 95 6.52 1.02 12.77
C TYR A 95 5.59 0.42 11.73
N ALA A 96 5.49 1.12 10.60
CA ALA A 96 4.78 0.65 9.43
C ALA A 96 5.77 0.46 8.29
N MET A 97 5.65 -0.64 7.57
CA MET A 97 6.46 -0.93 6.40
C MET A 97 5.55 -1.25 5.22
N LEU A 98 5.86 -0.63 4.09
CA LEU A 98 5.28 -0.96 2.79
C LEU A 98 6.38 -1.49 1.89
N ARG A 99 6.10 -2.58 1.22
CA ARG A 99 6.91 -3.09 0.12
C ARG A 99 6.05 -3.25 -1.11
N VAL A 100 6.57 -2.80 -2.24
CA VAL A 100 5.91 -2.99 -3.53
C VAL A 100 6.61 -4.12 -4.26
N GLY A 101 5.83 -5.13 -4.64
CA GLY A 101 6.29 -6.21 -5.47
C GLY A 101 5.57 -6.21 -6.80
N PHE A 102 6.14 -6.89 -7.79
CA PHE A 102 5.50 -7.06 -9.08
C PHE A 102 5.57 -8.51 -9.53
N CYS A 103 4.62 -8.89 -10.38
CA CYS A 103 4.61 -10.18 -11.03
C CYS A 103 5.13 -9.99 -12.45
N PRO A 104 6.30 -10.59 -12.81
CA PRO A 104 6.81 -10.47 -14.17
C PRO A 104 5.77 -11.00 -15.16
N PRO A 105 5.68 -10.44 -16.38
CA PRO A 105 4.82 -10.99 -17.40
C PRO A 105 5.22 -12.45 -17.66
N THR A 106 4.23 -13.34 -17.70
CA THR A 106 4.48 -14.70 -18.10
C THR A 106 4.65 -14.75 -19.62
N ARG A 107 5.19 -15.84 -20.14
CA ARG A 107 5.30 -16.04 -21.57
C ARG A 107 3.95 -15.91 -22.27
N LYS A 108 2.89 -16.32 -21.60
CA LYS A 108 1.52 -16.21 -22.10
C LYS A 108 1.08 -14.74 -22.17
N ASP A 109 1.47 -13.92 -21.19
CA ASP A 109 1.12 -12.52 -21.14
C ASP A 109 1.95 -11.68 -22.13
N ALA A 110 3.12 -12.16 -22.54
CA ALA A 110 4.00 -11.48 -23.47
C ALA A 110 3.55 -11.62 -24.93
N LEU A 111 2.62 -12.47 -25.19
CA LEU A 111 2.01 -12.67 -26.51
C LEU A 111 0.71 -11.85 -26.62
#